data_73eef08217f552b252bf4396e8f48488
#
_entry.id   73eef08217f552b252bf4396e8f48488
#
_cell.length_a   1.000
_cell.length_b   1.000
_cell.length_c   1.000
_cell.angle_alpha   90.00
_cell.angle_beta   90.00
_cell.angle_gamma   90.00
#
_symmetry.space_group_name_H-M   'P 1'
#
loop_
_entity.id
_entity.type
_entity.pdbx_description
1 polymer ?
#
loop_
_entity_poly.entity_id
_entity_poly.type
_entity_poly.pdbx_seq_one_letter_code
_entity_poly.pdbx_strand_id
1 'polypeptide(L)'
;MEERFRNLDYQNWKPVRTLGGDSYGTVYEIARDDGFGMVDHAALKVLSIPAAPEDFDTLVAEGRTPEEVTALFHRQVETIARQLMAVDAISDDPNLLRCEDHVIRAHADGRGWDIYVRTELLPSLPDYLRNHPHGEADIIRLGAGLCSALETCHRRGIVHGDIKPRNVFVGGGNFNEQVTYKLGDFGMAQFSAVDNTNDFMAPEVLCGAPVSPASDLYSVGMVLYWALNERRIPFVPLPPTAVEASDLAIAREQRLRGDPLPEPLHGSQAL
;
A
#
# COMPACT_ATOMS: atom_id res chain seq x y z
N MET A 1 -8.44 18.49 -6.58
CA MET A 1 -7.09 17.91 -6.54
C MET A 1 -5.98 18.95 -6.66
N GLU A 2 -5.97 19.81 -7.66
CA GLU A 2 -4.93 20.86 -7.81
C GLU A 2 -4.88 21.89 -6.68
N GLU A 3 -6.03 22.24 -6.10
CA GLU A 3 -6.10 23.26 -5.03
C GLU A 3 -5.50 22.73 -3.71
N ARG A 4 -5.77 21.46 -3.38
CA ARG A 4 -5.19 20.79 -2.21
C ARG A 4 -3.68 20.60 -2.36
N PHE A 5 -3.21 20.32 -3.57
CA PHE A 5 -1.80 20.23 -3.92
C PHE A 5 -1.09 21.58 -3.74
N ARG A 6 -1.69 22.69 -4.23
CA ARG A 6 -1.09 24.03 -4.14
C ARG A 6 -1.04 24.58 -2.71
N ASN A 7 -2.00 24.17 -1.87
CA ASN A 7 -2.11 24.64 -0.48
C ASN A 7 -1.51 23.66 0.54
N LEU A 8 -0.76 22.64 0.07
CA LEU A 8 -0.10 21.70 0.94
C LEU A 8 0.98 22.42 1.76
N ASP A 9 0.71 22.62 3.04
CA ASP A 9 1.66 23.14 4.03
C ASP A 9 2.08 22.03 4.99
N TYR A 10 3.25 21.48 4.76
CA TYR A 10 3.81 20.41 5.58
C TYR A 10 5.26 20.75 5.96
N GLN A 11 5.45 21.40 7.12
CA GLN A 11 6.78 21.59 7.73
C GLN A 11 7.86 22.15 6.79
N ASN A 12 7.53 23.16 5.97
CA ASN A 12 8.39 23.75 4.93
C ASN A 12 8.69 22.85 3.71
N TRP A 13 8.08 21.67 3.61
CA TRP A 13 8.11 20.86 2.41
C TRP A 13 7.15 21.42 1.36
N LYS A 14 7.60 21.45 0.10
CA LYS A 14 6.81 21.92 -1.04
C LYS A 14 6.43 20.74 -1.94
N PRO A 15 5.19 20.69 -2.44
CA PRO A 15 4.78 19.66 -3.38
C PRO A 15 5.51 19.84 -4.72
N VAL A 16 6.01 18.74 -5.28
CA VAL A 16 6.69 18.68 -6.59
C VAL A 16 5.75 18.13 -7.64
N ARG A 17 5.16 16.95 -7.38
CA ARG A 17 4.20 16.29 -8.25
C ARG A 17 3.37 15.26 -7.49
N THR A 18 2.26 14.87 -8.08
CA THR A 18 1.48 13.72 -7.61
C THR A 18 2.12 12.42 -8.10
N LEU A 19 2.36 11.49 -7.19
CA LEU A 19 2.89 10.16 -7.48
C LEU A 19 1.77 9.14 -7.76
N GLY A 20 0.62 9.32 -7.13
CA GLY A 20 -0.54 8.46 -7.27
C GLY A 20 -1.52 8.67 -6.12
N GLY A 21 -2.48 7.78 -6.01
CA GLY A 21 -3.47 7.78 -4.94
C GLY A 21 -4.43 6.63 -5.08
N ASP A 22 -5.23 6.42 -4.06
CA ASP A 22 -6.32 5.47 -3.98
C ASP A 22 -7.58 6.16 -3.42
N SER A 23 -8.61 5.39 -3.12
CA SER A 23 -9.86 5.90 -2.51
C SER A 23 -9.64 6.53 -1.12
N TYR A 24 -8.50 6.29 -0.49
CA TYR A 24 -8.21 6.74 0.88
C TYR A 24 -7.31 7.97 0.93
N GLY A 25 -6.52 8.20 -0.12
CA GLY A 25 -5.62 9.33 -0.11
C GLY A 25 -4.79 9.51 -1.36
N THR A 26 -4.01 10.58 -1.34
CA THR A 26 -3.13 10.94 -2.44
C THR A 26 -1.67 10.95 -1.95
N VAL A 27 -0.78 10.45 -2.79
CA VAL A 27 0.66 10.45 -2.55
C VAL A 27 1.33 11.51 -3.42
N TYR A 28 2.11 12.35 -2.78
CA TYR A 28 2.87 13.44 -3.41
C TYR A 28 4.37 13.20 -3.26
N GLU A 29 5.14 13.57 -4.29
CA GLU A 29 6.55 13.90 -4.10
C GLU A 29 6.62 15.30 -3.51
N ILE A 30 7.36 15.44 -2.43
CA ILE A 30 7.62 16.70 -1.77
C ILE A 30 9.13 16.96 -1.73
N ALA A 31 9.52 18.24 -1.77
CA ALA A 31 10.91 18.65 -1.68
C ALA A 31 11.10 19.76 -0.66
N ARG A 32 12.28 19.78 -0.04
CA ARG A 32 12.70 20.80 0.91
C ARG A 32 14.13 21.22 0.59
N ASP A 33 14.34 22.54 0.40
CA ASP A 33 15.65 23.14 0.27
C ASP A 33 16.21 23.40 1.68
N ASP A 34 17.43 22.95 1.95
CA ASP A 34 18.13 23.17 3.23
C ASP A 34 18.76 24.57 3.35
N GLY A 35 18.69 25.37 2.27
CA GLY A 35 19.30 26.70 2.20
C GLY A 35 20.82 26.70 1.94
N PHE A 36 21.44 25.52 1.76
CA PHE A 36 22.86 25.34 1.44
C PHE A 36 23.10 24.72 0.06
N GLY A 37 22.05 24.59 -0.75
CA GLY A 37 22.09 24.06 -2.11
C GLY A 37 21.81 22.55 -2.21
N MET A 38 21.39 21.92 -1.12
CA MET A 38 20.87 20.55 -1.11
C MET A 38 19.35 20.57 -1.09
N VAL A 39 18.74 19.72 -1.89
CA VAL A 39 17.29 19.55 -1.93
C VAL A 39 16.96 18.12 -1.52
N ASP A 40 16.30 17.99 -0.39
CA ASP A 40 15.76 16.72 0.08
C ASP A 40 14.46 16.41 -0.66
N HIS A 41 14.26 15.14 -0.98
CA HIS A 41 13.02 14.64 -1.57
C HIS A 41 12.42 13.54 -0.68
N ALA A 42 11.09 13.54 -0.55
CA ALA A 42 10.34 12.53 0.19
C ALA A 42 9.01 12.22 -0.48
N ALA A 43 8.39 11.11 -0.12
CA ALA A 43 7.00 10.84 -0.44
C ALA A 43 6.11 11.27 0.74
N LEU A 44 4.98 11.90 0.44
CA LEU A 44 3.99 12.29 1.43
C LEU A 44 2.62 11.73 1.03
N LYS A 45 2.13 10.78 1.82
CA LYS A 45 0.75 10.28 1.71
C LYS A 45 -0.15 11.16 2.58
N VAL A 46 -1.23 11.64 1.99
CA VAL A 46 -2.26 12.44 2.68
C VAL A 46 -3.56 11.67 2.65
N LEU A 47 -4.02 11.26 3.83
CA LEU A 47 -5.28 10.54 4.03
C LEU A 47 -6.28 11.49 4.64
N SER A 48 -7.53 11.50 4.15
CA SER A 48 -8.61 12.27 4.75
C SER A 48 -9.66 11.34 5.34
N ILE A 49 -10.10 11.63 6.54
CA ILE A 49 -11.14 10.88 7.23
C ILE A 49 -12.22 11.88 7.70
N PRO A 50 -13.42 11.79 7.13
CA PRO A 50 -13.85 10.87 6.06
C PRO A 50 -13.11 11.10 4.73
N ALA A 51 -13.14 10.11 3.85
CA ALA A 51 -12.50 10.20 2.53
C ALA A 51 -13.16 11.25 1.64
N ALA A 52 -14.49 11.36 1.73
CA ALA A 52 -15.28 12.43 1.11
C ALA A 52 -16.04 13.21 2.19
N PRO A 53 -16.10 14.55 2.10
CA PRO A 53 -16.87 15.37 3.05
C PRO A 53 -18.35 14.94 3.15
N GLU A 54 -18.92 14.46 2.05
CA GLU A 54 -20.31 14.00 1.93
C GLU A 54 -20.61 12.75 2.77
N ASP A 55 -19.58 11.96 3.12
CA ASP A 55 -19.74 10.76 3.96
C ASP A 55 -20.25 11.14 5.36
N PHE A 56 -19.81 12.28 5.88
CA PHE A 56 -20.32 12.82 7.15
C PHE A 56 -21.81 13.12 7.08
N ASP A 57 -22.22 13.87 6.06
CA ASP A 57 -23.60 14.30 5.88
C ASP A 57 -24.53 13.10 5.59
N THR A 58 -24.03 12.10 4.87
CA THR A 58 -24.75 10.84 4.60
C THR A 58 -25.08 10.10 5.88
N LEU A 59 -24.10 9.92 6.79
CA LEU A 59 -24.31 9.24 8.06
C LEU A 59 -25.28 10.00 8.98
N VAL A 60 -25.24 11.34 8.94
CA VAL A 60 -26.21 12.17 9.67
C VAL A 60 -27.62 12.01 9.08
N ALA A 61 -27.75 11.98 7.74
CA ALA A 61 -29.05 11.76 7.08
C ALA A 61 -29.61 10.35 7.34
N GLU A 62 -28.77 9.36 7.62
CA GLU A 62 -29.15 8.00 8.06
C GLU A 62 -29.65 7.95 9.52
N GLY A 63 -29.65 9.08 10.23
CA GLY A 63 -30.23 9.23 11.57
C GLY A 63 -29.23 9.21 12.72
N ARG A 64 -27.92 9.28 12.45
CA ARG A 64 -26.90 9.45 13.50
C ARG A 64 -26.78 10.91 13.89
N THR A 65 -26.41 11.17 15.14
CA THR A 65 -26.08 12.54 15.53
C THR A 65 -24.70 12.96 15.01
N PRO A 66 -24.43 14.26 14.80
CA PRO A 66 -23.11 14.74 14.41
C PRO A 66 -22.00 14.28 15.35
N GLU A 67 -22.29 14.20 16.66
CA GLU A 67 -21.35 13.75 17.70
C GLU A 67 -21.03 12.25 17.53
N GLU A 68 -22.01 11.41 17.22
CA GLU A 68 -21.82 9.99 16.96
C GLU A 68 -20.97 9.75 15.71
N VAL A 69 -21.21 10.54 14.65
CA VAL A 69 -20.43 10.47 13.41
C VAL A 69 -18.99 10.93 13.64
N THR A 70 -18.79 12.05 14.34
CA THR A 70 -17.46 12.52 14.73
C THR A 70 -16.71 11.47 15.55
N ALA A 71 -17.38 10.85 16.54
CA ALA A 71 -16.77 9.80 17.35
C ALA A 71 -16.43 8.54 16.55
N LEU A 72 -17.20 8.22 15.49
CA LEU A 72 -16.90 7.11 14.58
C LEU A 72 -15.59 7.39 13.83
N PHE A 73 -15.47 8.55 13.19
CA PHE A 73 -14.27 8.91 12.44
C PHE A 73 -13.05 9.09 13.34
N HIS A 74 -13.23 9.63 14.55
CA HIS A 74 -12.14 9.72 15.53
C HIS A 74 -11.57 8.34 15.88
N ARG A 75 -12.41 7.32 16.09
CA ARG A 75 -11.93 5.94 16.33
C ARG A 75 -11.17 5.37 15.14
N GLN A 76 -11.54 5.72 13.91
CA GLN A 76 -10.77 5.32 12.72
C GLN A 76 -9.38 5.96 12.73
N VAL A 77 -9.30 7.28 12.98
CA VAL A 77 -8.04 8.02 13.10
C VAL A 77 -7.15 7.43 14.20
N GLU A 78 -7.71 7.15 15.40
CA GLU A 78 -6.96 6.52 16.49
C GLU A 78 -6.40 5.14 16.10
N THR A 79 -7.15 4.39 15.30
CA THR A 79 -6.70 3.07 14.86
C THR A 79 -5.52 3.19 13.89
N ILE A 80 -5.60 4.12 12.91
CA ILE A 80 -4.47 4.41 12.01
C ILE A 80 -3.26 4.90 12.80
N ALA A 81 -3.46 5.84 13.72
CA ALA A 81 -2.38 6.39 14.55
C ALA A 81 -1.64 5.29 15.31
N ARG A 82 -2.38 4.36 15.94
CA ARG A 82 -1.78 3.22 16.65
C ARG A 82 -0.98 2.32 15.73
N GLN A 83 -1.45 2.08 14.51
CA GLN A 83 -0.73 1.27 13.52
C GLN A 83 0.54 1.99 13.03
N LEU A 84 0.46 3.29 12.73
CA LEU A 84 1.64 4.08 12.36
C LEU A 84 2.71 4.04 13.46
N MET A 85 2.32 4.21 14.72
CA MET A 85 3.24 4.10 15.87
C MET A 85 3.84 2.70 16.00
N ALA A 86 3.07 1.65 15.75
CA ALA A 86 3.56 0.27 15.82
C ALA A 86 4.57 -0.03 14.72
N VAL A 87 4.34 0.49 13.50
CA VAL A 87 5.28 0.35 12.37
C VAL A 87 6.54 1.21 12.59
N ASP A 88 6.39 2.42 13.12
CA ASP A 88 7.53 3.29 13.45
C ASP A 88 8.51 2.60 14.42
N ALA A 89 7.99 1.86 15.40
CA ALA A 89 8.79 1.10 16.35
C ALA A 89 9.62 -0.05 15.74
N ILE A 90 9.42 -0.37 14.47
CA ILE A 90 10.15 -1.40 13.70
C ILE A 90 10.77 -0.82 12.40
N SER A 91 10.81 0.48 12.26
CA SER A 91 11.25 1.19 11.03
C SER A 91 12.74 0.99 10.69
N ASP A 92 13.53 0.43 11.61
CA ASP A 92 14.95 0.09 11.37
C ASP A 92 15.13 -1.19 10.52
N ASP A 93 14.07 -1.96 10.27
CA ASP A 93 14.15 -3.16 9.42
C ASP A 93 14.41 -2.73 7.96
N PRO A 94 15.48 -3.25 7.30
CA PRO A 94 15.85 -2.84 5.96
C PRO A 94 14.80 -3.19 4.90
N ASN A 95 13.92 -4.14 5.18
CA ASN A 95 12.86 -4.58 4.28
C ASN A 95 11.51 -3.89 4.57
N LEU A 96 11.48 -2.89 5.44
CA LEU A 96 10.34 -2.01 5.65
C LEU A 96 10.57 -0.64 5.01
N LEU A 97 9.54 -0.06 4.41
CA LEU A 97 9.57 1.32 3.95
C LEU A 97 9.64 2.23 5.17
N ARG A 98 10.71 3.03 5.26
CA ARG A 98 10.93 3.88 6.42
C ARG A 98 9.90 5.01 6.46
N CYS A 99 9.09 5.02 7.52
CA CYS A 99 8.31 6.17 7.92
C CYS A 99 9.24 7.18 8.61
N GLU A 100 9.33 8.38 8.08
CA GLU A 100 10.20 9.41 8.64
C GLU A 100 9.47 10.31 9.63
N ASP A 101 8.16 10.50 9.41
CA ASP A 101 7.32 11.36 10.22
C ASP A 101 5.83 11.17 9.88
N HIS A 102 4.95 11.45 10.83
CA HIS A 102 3.51 11.55 10.59
C HIS A 102 2.88 12.66 11.42
N VAL A 103 1.86 13.29 10.87
CA VAL A 103 1.10 14.37 11.52
C VAL A 103 -0.38 14.17 11.30
N ILE A 104 -1.18 14.35 12.35
CA ILE A 104 -2.64 14.29 12.28
C ILE A 104 -3.18 15.70 12.57
N ARG A 105 -4.03 16.22 11.67
CA ARG A 105 -4.65 17.54 11.79
C ARG A 105 -6.17 17.41 11.70
N ALA A 106 -6.87 17.94 12.69
CA ALA A 106 -8.32 18.07 12.59
C ALA A 106 -8.71 19.13 11.55
N HIS A 107 -9.78 18.89 10.84
CA HIS A 107 -10.38 19.89 9.96
C HIS A 107 -10.96 21.06 10.78
N ALA A 108 -10.91 22.27 10.20
CA ALA A 108 -11.37 23.48 10.88
C ALA A 108 -12.88 23.45 11.26
N ASP A 109 -13.68 22.68 10.50
CA ASP A 109 -15.10 22.48 10.74
C ASP A 109 -15.41 21.42 11.81
N GLY A 110 -14.38 20.73 12.34
CA GLY A 110 -14.49 19.68 13.34
C GLY A 110 -15.10 18.36 12.82
N ARG A 111 -15.28 18.20 11.50
CA ARG A 111 -15.97 17.05 10.89
C ARG A 111 -15.04 15.93 10.43
N GLY A 112 -13.73 16.11 10.58
CA GLY A 112 -12.77 15.14 10.08
C GLY A 112 -11.33 15.47 10.40
N TRP A 113 -10.42 14.65 9.84
CA TRP A 113 -8.97 14.76 10.04
C TRP A 113 -8.23 14.47 8.74
N ASP A 114 -7.11 15.15 8.56
CA ASP A 114 -6.08 14.76 7.59
C ASP A 114 -4.91 14.10 8.33
N ILE A 115 -4.47 12.96 7.82
CA ILE A 115 -3.29 12.24 8.30
C ILE A 115 -2.21 12.35 7.22
N TYR A 116 -1.08 12.92 7.59
CA TYR A 116 0.09 13.11 6.74
C TYR A 116 1.12 12.07 7.15
N VAL A 117 1.59 11.25 6.22
CA VAL A 117 2.63 10.24 6.46
C VAL A 117 3.77 10.49 5.48
N ARG A 118 4.92 10.89 5.99
CA ARG A 118 6.12 11.13 5.20
C ARG A 118 7.03 9.91 5.25
N THR A 119 7.42 9.44 4.08
CA THR A 119 8.31 8.27 3.92
C THR A 119 9.47 8.59 2.98
N GLU A 120 10.48 7.72 2.99
CA GLU A 120 11.50 7.75 1.95
C GLU A 120 10.87 7.65 0.55
N LEU A 121 11.44 8.37 -0.43
CA LEU A 121 10.96 8.36 -1.81
C LEU A 121 11.63 7.25 -2.60
N LEU A 122 10.89 6.19 -2.89
CA LEU A 122 11.36 5.03 -3.65
C LEU A 122 10.38 4.69 -4.78
N PRO A 123 10.86 4.12 -5.90
CA PRO A 123 9.98 3.57 -6.92
C PRO A 123 9.20 2.36 -6.39
N SER A 124 7.94 2.25 -6.79
CA SER A 124 7.16 1.03 -6.55
C SER A 124 7.71 -0.15 -7.37
N LEU A 125 7.43 -1.38 -6.95
CA LEU A 125 7.83 -2.59 -7.68
C LEU A 125 7.35 -2.56 -9.15
N PRO A 126 6.10 -2.20 -9.48
CA PRO A 126 5.67 -2.07 -10.87
C PRO A 126 6.46 -1.04 -11.67
N ASP A 127 6.83 0.08 -11.06
CA ASP A 127 7.59 1.14 -11.71
C ASP A 127 9.04 0.71 -11.96
N TYR A 128 9.63 0.06 -10.98
CA TYR A 128 10.99 -0.48 -11.08
C TYR A 128 11.10 -1.55 -12.18
N LEU A 129 10.21 -2.55 -12.15
CA LEU A 129 10.22 -3.67 -13.10
C LEU A 129 9.91 -3.26 -14.56
N ARG A 130 9.36 -2.06 -14.80
CA ARG A 130 9.16 -1.56 -16.16
C ARG A 130 10.47 -1.29 -16.89
N ASN A 131 11.47 -0.86 -16.15
CA ASN A 131 12.73 -0.37 -16.71
C ASN A 131 13.93 -1.25 -16.38
N HIS A 132 13.73 -2.29 -15.55
CA HIS A 132 14.81 -3.17 -15.09
C HIS A 132 14.46 -4.63 -15.42
N PRO A 133 15.20 -5.28 -16.33
CA PRO A 133 15.08 -6.71 -16.52
C PRO A 133 15.35 -7.44 -15.20
N HIS A 134 14.58 -8.45 -14.92
CA HIS A 134 14.68 -9.24 -13.71
C HIS A 134 14.63 -10.73 -14.05
N GLY A 135 15.32 -11.51 -13.24
CA GLY A 135 15.36 -12.96 -13.37
C GLY A 135 14.93 -13.66 -12.10
N GLU A 136 14.98 -14.97 -12.10
CA GLU A 136 14.58 -15.83 -10.97
C GLU A 136 15.29 -15.44 -9.65
N ALA A 137 16.58 -15.12 -9.70
CA ALA A 137 17.33 -14.68 -8.53
C ALA A 137 16.81 -13.37 -7.91
N ASP A 138 16.25 -12.47 -8.72
CA ASP A 138 15.64 -11.24 -8.25
C ASP A 138 14.31 -11.53 -7.54
N ILE A 139 13.53 -12.49 -8.07
CA ILE A 139 12.27 -12.90 -7.48
C ILE A 139 12.48 -13.65 -6.17
N ILE A 140 13.52 -14.47 -6.07
CA ILE A 140 13.91 -15.10 -4.80
C ILE A 140 14.27 -14.03 -3.76
N ARG A 141 15.05 -13.01 -4.14
CA ARG A 141 15.38 -11.90 -3.24
C ARG A 141 14.15 -11.09 -2.83
N LEU A 142 13.24 -10.84 -3.78
CA LEU A 142 11.96 -10.20 -3.50
C LEU A 142 11.18 -10.98 -2.43
N GLY A 143 10.98 -12.28 -2.64
CA GLY A 143 10.30 -13.16 -1.68
C GLY A 143 10.97 -13.18 -0.31
N ALA A 144 12.28 -13.34 -0.27
CA ALA A 144 13.06 -13.34 0.98
C ALA A 144 12.93 -12.01 1.73
N GLY A 145 13.01 -10.87 1.03
CA GLY A 145 12.85 -9.54 1.63
C GLY A 145 11.45 -9.33 2.20
N LEU A 146 10.40 -9.68 1.45
CA LEU A 146 9.02 -9.56 1.93
C LEU A 146 8.74 -10.47 3.12
N CYS A 147 9.23 -11.72 3.11
CA CYS A 147 9.08 -12.64 4.24
C CYS A 147 9.83 -12.13 5.48
N SER A 148 11.03 -11.54 5.32
CA SER A 148 11.77 -10.92 6.42
C SER A 148 11.00 -9.77 7.05
N ALA A 149 10.46 -8.87 6.22
CA ALA A 149 9.60 -7.77 6.68
C ALA A 149 8.39 -8.28 7.47
N LEU A 150 7.70 -9.30 6.93
CA LEU A 150 6.54 -9.90 7.58
C LEU A 150 6.89 -10.61 8.89
N GLU A 151 8.03 -11.27 8.97
CA GLU A 151 8.49 -11.88 10.21
C GLU A 151 8.64 -10.82 11.31
N THR A 152 9.23 -9.67 10.99
CA THR A 152 9.39 -8.55 11.92
C THR A 152 8.03 -8.00 12.37
N CYS A 153 7.09 -7.84 11.44
CA CYS A 153 5.74 -7.36 11.71
C CYS A 153 4.94 -8.35 12.56
N HIS A 154 4.86 -9.61 12.14
CA HIS A 154 4.03 -10.64 12.78
C HIS A 154 4.50 -10.95 14.21
N ARG A 155 5.80 -10.90 14.49
CA ARG A 155 6.34 -11.01 15.86
C ARG A 155 5.84 -9.90 16.80
N ARG A 156 5.43 -8.77 16.25
CA ARG A 156 4.85 -7.63 16.98
C ARG A 156 3.33 -7.59 16.94
N GLY A 157 2.70 -8.62 16.36
CA GLY A 157 1.26 -8.69 16.18
C GLY A 157 0.71 -7.73 15.11
N ILE A 158 1.57 -7.21 14.23
CA ILE A 158 1.18 -6.35 13.11
C ILE A 158 0.93 -7.24 11.89
N VAL A 159 -0.31 -7.26 11.40
CA VAL A 159 -0.69 -7.88 10.12
C VAL A 159 -0.83 -6.78 9.08
N HIS A 160 -0.26 -6.96 7.90
CA HIS A 160 -0.29 -5.94 6.85
C HIS A 160 -1.67 -5.83 6.18
N GLY A 161 -2.18 -6.94 5.66
CA GLY A 161 -3.54 -7.11 5.11
C GLY A 161 -3.80 -6.45 3.76
N ASP A 162 -2.84 -5.71 3.15
CA ASP A 162 -2.97 -5.10 1.82
C ASP A 162 -1.68 -5.23 0.99
N ILE A 163 -1.10 -6.45 0.97
CA ILE A 163 0.11 -6.72 0.20
C ILE A 163 -0.24 -6.84 -1.28
N LYS A 164 0.36 -5.96 -2.08
CA LYS A 164 0.22 -5.90 -3.54
C LYS A 164 1.45 -5.25 -4.15
N PRO A 165 1.72 -5.40 -5.45
CA PRO A 165 2.94 -4.85 -6.06
C PRO A 165 3.15 -3.35 -5.84
N ARG A 166 2.09 -2.56 -5.76
CA ARG A 166 2.18 -1.11 -5.53
C ARG A 166 2.64 -0.73 -4.12
N ASN A 167 2.47 -1.64 -3.14
CA ASN A 167 2.87 -1.46 -1.75
C ASN A 167 4.24 -2.10 -1.46
N VAL A 168 4.93 -2.56 -2.51
CA VAL A 168 6.33 -3.00 -2.46
C VAL A 168 7.18 -1.94 -3.16
N PHE A 169 8.22 -1.51 -2.49
CA PHE A 169 9.13 -0.46 -2.95
C PHE A 169 10.54 -1.02 -3.13
N VAL A 170 11.32 -0.35 -3.99
CA VAL A 170 12.66 -0.83 -4.34
C VAL A 170 13.69 0.22 -3.97
N GLY A 171 14.57 -0.12 -3.04
CA GLY A 171 15.69 0.69 -2.58
C GLY A 171 17.04 0.14 -3.03
N GLY A 172 18.10 0.93 -2.90
CA GLY A 172 19.45 0.55 -3.34
C GLY A 172 19.59 0.54 -4.86
N GLY A 173 20.57 -0.19 -5.37
CA GLY A 173 20.76 -0.37 -6.81
C GLY A 173 21.65 0.68 -7.48
N ASN A 174 22.24 1.60 -6.74
CA ASN A 174 23.25 2.53 -7.27
C ASN A 174 24.63 1.85 -7.31
N PHE A 175 25.19 1.75 -8.51
CA PHE A 175 26.57 1.41 -8.91
C PHE A 175 27.32 0.26 -8.20
N ASN A 176 26.85 -0.35 -7.11
CA ASN A 176 27.38 -1.54 -6.43
C ASN A 176 26.51 -1.93 -5.21
N GLU A 177 25.39 -1.27 -4.98
CA GLU A 177 24.48 -1.64 -3.90
C GLU A 177 23.50 -2.70 -4.36
N GLN A 178 23.34 -3.72 -3.54
CA GLN A 178 22.34 -4.74 -3.78
C GLN A 178 20.93 -4.14 -3.67
N VAL A 179 20.06 -4.46 -4.62
CA VAL A 179 18.64 -4.07 -4.57
C VAL A 179 17.98 -4.63 -3.31
N THR A 180 17.29 -3.76 -2.57
CA THR A 180 16.51 -4.11 -1.39
C THR A 180 15.03 -3.91 -1.67
N TYR A 181 14.21 -4.92 -1.37
CA TYR A 181 12.76 -4.82 -1.49
C TYR A 181 12.17 -4.48 -0.14
N LYS A 182 11.29 -3.48 -0.11
CA LYS A 182 10.72 -2.92 1.11
C LYS A 182 9.20 -2.96 1.05
N LEU A 183 8.59 -3.47 2.11
CA LEU A 183 7.14 -3.47 2.27
C LEU A 183 6.69 -2.16 2.92
N GLY A 184 5.70 -1.50 2.34
CA GLY A 184 5.18 -0.23 2.84
C GLY A 184 3.65 -0.15 2.79
N ASP A 185 3.13 1.00 3.14
CA ASP A 185 1.70 1.31 3.12
C ASP A 185 0.87 0.52 4.15
N PHE A 186 1.40 0.41 5.36
CA PHE A 186 0.75 -0.25 6.49
C PHE A 186 -0.50 0.49 6.97
N GLY A 187 -1.44 -0.27 7.54
CA GLY A 187 -2.57 0.28 8.27
C GLY A 187 -3.81 0.58 7.45
N MET A 188 -3.80 0.26 6.16
CA MET A 188 -4.89 0.58 5.25
C MET A 188 -5.88 -0.58 5.03
N ALA A 189 -5.51 -1.80 5.42
CA ALA A 189 -6.29 -3.02 5.15
C ALA A 189 -7.73 -2.97 5.65
N GLN A 190 -7.94 -2.43 6.84
CA GLN A 190 -9.28 -2.36 7.43
C GLN A 190 -10.20 -1.34 6.73
N PHE A 191 -9.63 -0.45 5.92
CA PHE A 191 -10.37 0.48 5.08
C PHE A 191 -10.54 -0.04 3.66
N SER A 192 -9.66 -0.93 3.19
CA SER A 192 -9.72 -1.59 1.88
C SER A 192 -10.84 -2.62 1.76
N ALA A 193 -11.48 -3.00 2.86
CA ALA A 193 -12.56 -4.00 2.86
C ALA A 193 -13.82 -3.56 2.08
N VAL A 194 -13.95 -2.29 1.73
CA VAL A 194 -15.05 -1.75 0.92
C VAL A 194 -14.74 -1.86 -0.58
N ASP A 195 -13.48 -1.78 -0.96
CA ASP A 195 -13.03 -1.96 -2.35
C ASP A 195 -12.58 -3.43 -2.55
N ASN A 196 -13.49 -4.29 -2.95
CA ASN A 196 -13.24 -5.69 -3.33
C ASN A 196 -12.30 -5.84 -4.55
N THR A 197 -11.40 -4.88 -4.78
CA THR A 197 -10.52 -4.79 -5.95
C THR A 197 -9.11 -5.30 -5.70
N ASN A 198 -8.80 -5.82 -4.51
CA ASN A 198 -7.47 -6.37 -4.26
C ASN A 198 -7.37 -7.81 -4.79
N ASP A 199 -6.90 -7.93 -6.03
CA ASP A 199 -6.68 -9.20 -6.70
C ASP A 199 -5.56 -10.07 -6.07
N PHE A 200 -4.85 -9.54 -5.08
CA PHE A 200 -3.79 -10.22 -4.32
C PHE A 200 -4.28 -10.77 -2.98
N MET A 201 -5.50 -10.45 -2.58
CA MET A 201 -6.08 -10.86 -1.30
C MET A 201 -6.36 -12.36 -1.23
N ALA A 202 -6.14 -12.94 -0.05
CA ALA A 202 -6.37 -14.36 0.23
C ALA A 202 -7.87 -14.72 0.14
N PRO A 203 -8.21 -15.94 -0.32
CA PRO A 203 -9.60 -16.38 -0.51
C PRO A 203 -10.46 -16.26 0.74
N GLU A 204 -9.91 -16.63 1.91
CA GLU A 204 -10.62 -16.55 3.17
C GLU A 204 -10.97 -15.11 3.56
N VAL A 205 -10.08 -14.16 3.24
CA VAL A 205 -10.34 -12.72 3.51
C VAL A 205 -11.39 -12.18 2.54
N LEU A 206 -11.36 -12.59 1.27
CA LEU A 206 -12.42 -12.28 0.29
C LEU A 206 -13.78 -12.83 0.73
N CYS A 207 -13.81 -13.93 1.51
CA CYS A 207 -15.02 -14.50 2.13
C CYS A 207 -15.40 -13.81 3.45
N GLY A 208 -14.71 -12.76 3.88
CA GLY A 208 -15.03 -11.98 5.08
C GLY A 208 -14.31 -12.43 6.35
N ALA A 209 -13.33 -13.35 6.26
CA ALA A 209 -12.46 -13.63 7.40
C ALA A 209 -11.55 -12.42 7.69
N PRO A 210 -11.14 -12.21 8.96
CA PRO A 210 -10.17 -11.18 9.28
C PRO A 210 -8.81 -11.48 8.64
N VAL A 211 -8.06 -10.42 8.33
CA VAL A 211 -6.66 -10.55 7.88
C VAL A 211 -5.82 -11.27 8.94
N SER A 212 -4.85 -12.03 8.50
CA SER A 212 -3.99 -12.87 9.36
C SER A 212 -2.56 -12.94 8.80
N PRO A 213 -1.58 -13.40 9.58
CA PRO A 213 -0.25 -13.69 9.06
C PRO A 213 -0.26 -14.65 7.86
N ALA A 214 -1.18 -15.62 7.83
CA ALA A 214 -1.31 -16.54 6.71
C ALA A 214 -1.84 -15.86 5.45
N SER A 215 -2.81 -14.95 5.58
CA SER A 215 -3.32 -14.18 4.44
C SER A 215 -2.27 -13.21 3.87
N ASP A 216 -1.35 -12.67 4.69
CA ASP A 216 -0.22 -11.89 4.20
C ASP A 216 0.73 -12.76 3.36
N LEU A 217 1.05 -13.98 3.81
CA LEU A 217 1.91 -14.91 3.06
C LEU A 217 1.27 -15.32 1.73
N TYR A 218 -0.04 -15.55 1.70
CA TYR A 218 -0.77 -15.78 0.45
C TYR A 218 -0.57 -14.60 -0.52
N SER A 219 -0.74 -13.37 -0.04
CA SER A 219 -0.57 -12.17 -0.86
C SER A 219 0.87 -12.00 -1.36
N VAL A 220 1.88 -12.37 -0.56
CA VAL A 220 3.28 -12.44 -1.04
C VAL A 220 3.40 -13.43 -2.19
N GLY A 221 2.85 -14.65 -2.05
CA GLY A 221 2.83 -15.65 -3.13
C GLY A 221 2.21 -15.10 -4.42
N MET A 222 1.11 -14.35 -4.31
CA MET A 222 0.47 -13.69 -5.46
C MET A 222 1.36 -12.61 -6.10
N VAL A 223 2.12 -11.85 -5.29
CA VAL A 223 3.09 -10.85 -5.82
C VAL A 223 4.22 -11.54 -6.58
N LEU A 224 4.76 -12.64 -6.05
CA LEU A 224 5.82 -13.41 -6.71
C LEU A 224 5.30 -14.04 -8.01
N TYR A 225 4.11 -14.65 -7.97
CA TYR A 225 3.46 -15.17 -9.17
C TYR A 225 3.29 -14.08 -10.24
N TRP A 226 2.76 -12.91 -9.86
CA TRP A 226 2.57 -11.77 -10.73
C TRP A 226 3.89 -11.32 -11.38
N ALA A 227 4.98 -11.27 -10.61
CA ALA A 227 6.29 -10.88 -11.12
C ALA A 227 6.86 -11.90 -12.12
N LEU A 228 6.61 -13.20 -11.92
CA LEU A 228 7.02 -14.30 -12.80
C LEU A 228 6.11 -14.48 -14.01
N ASN A 229 4.92 -13.88 -14.02
CA ASN A 229 3.87 -14.12 -15.01
C ASN A 229 3.53 -12.87 -15.83
N GLU A 230 4.54 -12.15 -16.31
CA GLU A 230 4.37 -10.95 -17.14
C GLU A 230 3.44 -9.91 -16.51
N ARG A 231 3.51 -9.77 -15.18
CA ARG A 231 2.65 -8.88 -14.38
C ARG A 231 1.15 -9.22 -14.49
N ARG A 232 0.86 -10.51 -14.60
CA ARG A 232 -0.50 -11.07 -14.61
C ARG A 232 -0.74 -11.94 -13.38
N ILE A 233 -1.90 -11.78 -12.75
CA ILE A 233 -2.36 -12.70 -11.71
C ILE A 233 -2.77 -14.04 -12.32
N PRO A 234 -2.93 -15.12 -11.52
CA PRO A 234 -3.43 -16.40 -12.03
C PRO A 234 -4.79 -16.28 -12.70
N PHE A 235 -5.00 -17.10 -13.71
CA PHE A 235 -6.27 -17.28 -14.44
C PHE A 235 -6.71 -16.13 -15.35
N VAL A 236 -5.92 -15.08 -15.51
CA VAL A 236 -6.21 -14.04 -16.50
C VAL A 236 -5.48 -14.31 -17.81
N PRO A 237 -5.97 -13.78 -18.95
CA PRO A 237 -5.30 -13.93 -20.23
C PRO A 237 -3.86 -13.42 -20.19
N LEU A 238 -2.97 -14.10 -20.90
CA LEU A 238 -1.58 -13.70 -21.05
C LEU A 238 -1.40 -12.64 -22.15
N PRO A 239 -0.34 -11.83 -22.09
CA PRO A 239 -0.02 -10.87 -23.16
C PRO A 239 0.08 -11.57 -24.53
N PRO A 240 -0.30 -10.92 -25.63
CA PRO A 240 -0.70 -9.51 -25.75
C PRO A 240 -2.19 -9.25 -25.43
N THR A 241 -2.97 -10.25 -25.04
CA THR A 241 -4.41 -10.10 -24.76
C THR A 241 -4.62 -9.11 -23.61
N ALA A 242 -5.52 -8.15 -23.79
CA ALA A 242 -5.94 -7.25 -22.71
C ALA A 242 -6.70 -8.03 -21.63
N VAL A 243 -6.62 -7.59 -20.40
CA VAL A 243 -7.40 -8.13 -19.27
C VAL A 243 -8.64 -7.28 -19.10
N GLU A 244 -9.79 -7.94 -19.19
CA GLU A 244 -11.09 -7.31 -18.98
C GLU A 244 -11.58 -7.48 -17.53
N ALA A 245 -12.55 -6.67 -17.11
CA ALA A 245 -13.12 -6.80 -15.76
C ALA A 245 -13.76 -8.19 -15.52
N SER A 246 -14.31 -8.82 -16.57
CA SER A 246 -14.83 -10.19 -16.54
C SER A 246 -13.76 -11.23 -16.25
N ASP A 247 -12.54 -11.04 -16.78
CA ASP A 247 -11.42 -11.98 -16.55
C ASP A 247 -10.99 -11.93 -15.08
N LEU A 248 -10.95 -10.74 -14.49
CA LEU A 248 -10.65 -10.56 -13.06
C LEU A 248 -11.71 -11.21 -12.17
N ALA A 249 -12.99 -11.09 -12.54
CA ALA A 249 -14.08 -11.74 -11.82
C ALA A 249 -13.97 -13.27 -11.88
N ILE A 250 -13.69 -13.84 -13.07
CA ILE A 250 -13.48 -15.28 -13.27
C ILE A 250 -12.24 -15.75 -12.47
N ALA A 251 -11.14 -15.02 -12.56
CA ALA A 251 -9.91 -15.35 -11.83
C ALA A 251 -10.15 -15.37 -10.31
N ARG A 252 -10.95 -14.43 -9.80
CA ARG A 252 -11.34 -14.41 -8.38
C ARG A 252 -12.17 -15.63 -8.01
N GLU A 253 -13.18 -15.98 -8.82
CA GLU A 253 -14.03 -17.14 -8.60
C GLU A 253 -13.22 -18.45 -8.58
N GLN A 254 -12.27 -18.62 -9.50
CA GLN A 254 -11.40 -19.79 -9.56
C GLN A 254 -10.52 -19.92 -8.31
N ARG A 255 -9.96 -18.79 -7.82
CA ARG A 255 -9.20 -18.76 -6.55
C ARG A 255 -10.09 -19.11 -5.35
N LEU A 256 -11.31 -18.59 -5.29
CA LEU A 256 -12.28 -18.90 -4.22
C LEU A 256 -12.69 -20.38 -4.21
N ARG A 257 -12.74 -21.04 -5.36
CA ARG A 257 -12.99 -22.50 -5.47
C ARG A 257 -11.79 -23.35 -5.08
N GLY A 258 -10.60 -22.76 -4.98
CA GLY A 258 -9.36 -23.47 -4.75
C GLY A 258 -8.84 -24.22 -5.98
N ASP A 259 -9.17 -23.72 -7.19
CA ASP A 259 -8.66 -24.31 -8.43
C ASP A 259 -7.11 -24.26 -8.41
N PRO A 260 -6.40 -25.30 -8.89
CA PRO A 260 -4.95 -25.31 -8.95
C PRO A 260 -4.42 -24.11 -9.74
N LEU A 261 -3.46 -23.38 -9.17
CA LEU A 261 -2.85 -22.23 -9.86
C LEU A 261 -2.13 -22.72 -11.13
N PRO A 262 -2.32 -22.07 -12.28
CA PRO A 262 -1.52 -22.35 -13.46
C PRO A 262 -0.05 -22.05 -13.20
N GLU A 263 0.86 -22.77 -13.87
CA GLU A 263 2.29 -22.44 -13.79
C GLU A 263 2.55 -21.04 -14.36
N PRO A 264 3.39 -20.24 -13.72
CA PRO A 264 3.77 -18.94 -14.25
C PRO A 264 4.62 -19.10 -15.52
N LEU A 265 4.63 -18.06 -16.38
CA LEU A 265 5.39 -18.09 -17.65
C LEU A 265 6.91 -18.23 -17.45
N HIS A 266 7.43 -17.71 -16.35
CA HIS A 266 8.84 -17.69 -16.01
C HIS A 266 9.05 -18.30 -14.63
N GLY A 267 10.17 -18.96 -14.44
CA GLY A 267 10.53 -19.62 -13.20
C GLY A 267 10.85 -21.11 -13.43
N SER A 268 11.63 -21.67 -12.52
CA SER A 268 11.92 -23.10 -12.51
C SER A 268 10.91 -23.84 -11.62
N GLN A 269 10.79 -25.18 -11.82
CA GLN A 269 9.98 -26.03 -10.93
C GLN A 269 10.43 -26.02 -9.46
N ALA A 270 11.53 -25.33 -9.15
CA ALA A 270 12.07 -25.19 -7.79
C ALA A 270 11.54 -23.95 -7.05
N LEU A 271 10.82 -23.06 -7.71
CA LEU A 271 10.08 -21.94 -7.14
C LEU A 271 8.62 -22.32 -6.92
#